data_0696d9afcc1ba22262a9d24941e85355
#
_entry.id   0696d9afcc1ba22262a9d24941e85355
#
_cell.length_a   1.000
_cell.length_b   1.000
_cell.length_c   1.000
_cell.angle_alpha   90.00
_cell.angle_beta   90.00
_cell.angle_gamma   90.00
#
_symmetry.space_group_name_H-M   'P 1'
#
loop_
_entity.id
_entity.type
_entity.pdbx_description
1 polymer ?
#
loop_
_entity_poly.entity_id
_entity_poly.type
_entity_poly.pdbx_seq_one_letter_code
_entity_poly.pdbx_strand_id
1 'polypeptide(L)'
;MEYDIKELPAVRLAGLRYKGPFGPGIGEFWREVFTPWQKAYNLLDRPTYGVALDNPDTTPPSETRYDAAVEVAADYPIASPAIESSIPAGRYAVAAFEGTAQQMPAAWGELMKELHSAGIAAEGICFERYSADGVPDPTTGIFKADLCIPVT
;
A
#
# COMPACT_ATOMS: atom_id res chain seq x y z
N MET A 1 9.21 -2.70 -16.53
CA MET A 1 8.01 -2.08 -15.96
C MET A 1 8.08 -0.58 -16.10
N GLU A 2 7.08 0.02 -16.70
CA GLU A 2 7.05 1.46 -16.89
C GLU A 2 6.67 2.18 -15.60
N TYR A 3 7.26 3.34 -15.39
CA TYR A 3 6.95 4.18 -14.25
C TYR A 3 7.09 5.66 -14.63
N ASP A 4 6.42 6.52 -13.86
CA ASP A 4 6.55 7.96 -13.97
C ASP A 4 7.08 8.53 -12.66
N ILE A 5 7.85 9.61 -12.75
CA ILE A 5 8.24 10.37 -11.55
C ILE A 5 7.20 11.46 -11.34
N LYS A 6 6.52 11.43 -10.20
CA LYS A 6 5.43 12.35 -9.87
C LYS A 6 5.61 12.99 -8.50
N GLU A 7 5.16 14.24 -8.41
CA GLU A 7 4.98 14.87 -7.10
C GLU A 7 3.61 14.47 -6.56
N LEU A 8 3.58 13.86 -5.39
CA LEU A 8 2.33 13.46 -4.73
C LEU A 8 2.09 14.31 -3.49
N PRO A 9 0.82 14.66 -3.21
CA PRO A 9 0.49 15.42 -2.01
C PRO A 9 0.56 14.54 -0.76
N ALA A 10 0.65 15.18 0.40
CA ALA A 10 0.53 14.48 1.66
C ALA A 10 -0.89 13.94 1.83
N VAL A 11 -1.02 12.74 2.39
CA VAL A 11 -2.29 12.06 2.61
C VAL A 11 -2.41 11.65 4.07
N ARG A 12 -3.55 11.95 4.70
CA ARG A 12 -3.86 11.49 6.05
C ARG A 12 -4.59 10.17 5.99
N LEU A 13 -4.13 9.19 6.78
CA LEU A 13 -4.65 7.82 6.75
C LEU A 13 -5.16 7.38 8.11
N ALA A 14 -6.25 6.60 8.08
CA ALA A 14 -6.69 5.79 9.21
C ALA A 14 -6.51 4.33 8.83
N GLY A 15 -5.81 3.56 9.65
CA GLY A 15 -5.45 2.22 9.28
C GLY A 15 -5.41 1.21 10.41
N LEU A 16 -5.28 -0.05 10.00
CA LEU A 16 -5.11 -1.18 10.90
C LEU A 16 -3.77 -1.84 10.59
N ARG A 17 -3.04 -2.20 11.63
CA ARG A 17 -1.69 -2.74 11.48
C ARG A 17 -1.68 -4.26 11.51
N TYR A 18 -1.04 -4.83 10.49
CA TYR A 18 -0.68 -6.23 10.41
C TYR A 18 0.78 -6.40 10.81
N LYS A 19 1.06 -7.40 11.65
CA LYS A 19 2.43 -7.77 12.02
C LYS A 19 2.62 -9.23 11.76
N GLY A 20 3.60 -9.56 10.93
CA GLY A 20 3.89 -10.92 10.53
C GLY A 20 4.49 -11.00 9.14
N PRO A 21 4.75 -12.23 8.62
CA PRO A 21 5.35 -12.39 7.30
C PRO A 21 4.55 -11.73 6.20
N PHE A 22 5.24 -11.06 5.28
CA PHE A 22 4.60 -10.54 4.07
C PHE A 22 4.31 -11.70 3.12
N GLY A 23 3.07 -11.78 2.66
CA GLY A 23 2.61 -12.88 1.80
C GLY A 23 1.11 -13.06 1.91
N PRO A 24 0.60 -14.31 1.83
CA PRO A 24 -0.84 -14.58 1.86
C PRO A 24 -1.57 -14.02 3.07
N GLY A 25 -0.91 -13.90 4.22
CA GLY A 25 -1.49 -13.33 5.44
C GLY A 25 -1.94 -11.88 5.29
N ILE A 26 -1.28 -11.11 4.41
CA ILE A 26 -1.68 -9.73 4.13
C ILE A 26 -3.03 -9.69 3.43
N GLY A 27 -3.25 -10.55 2.42
CA GLY A 27 -4.53 -10.64 1.73
C GLY A 27 -5.66 -11.05 2.66
N GLU A 28 -5.40 -12.00 3.55
CA GLU A 28 -6.37 -12.41 4.57
C GLU A 28 -6.70 -11.25 5.51
N PHE A 29 -5.68 -10.47 5.92
CA PHE A 29 -5.87 -9.31 6.79
C PHE A 29 -6.78 -8.27 6.13
N TRP A 30 -6.56 -7.96 4.85
CA TRP A 30 -7.42 -7.07 4.09
C TRP A 30 -8.88 -7.57 4.08
N ARG A 31 -9.07 -8.84 3.78
CA ARG A 31 -10.40 -9.43 3.60
C ARG A 31 -11.13 -9.63 4.91
N GLU A 32 -10.44 -10.11 5.94
CA GLU A 32 -11.08 -10.54 7.18
C GLU A 32 -11.07 -9.49 8.28
N VAL A 33 -10.15 -8.55 8.24
CA VAL A 33 -9.98 -7.54 9.30
C VAL A 33 -10.27 -6.13 8.79
N PHE A 34 -9.55 -5.68 7.75
CA PHE A 34 -9.63 -4.29 7.33
C PHE A 34 -10.94 -3.96 6.61
N THR A 35 -11.33 -4.75 5.62
CA THR A 35 -12.55 -4.47 4.83
C THR A 35 -13.81 -4.47 5.69
N PRO A 36 -14.01 -5.41 6.62
CA PRO A 36 -15.15 -5.34 7.54
C PRO A 36 -15.16 -4.08 8.41
N TRP A 37 -13.99 -3.65 8.89
CA TRP A 37 -13.85 -2.40 9.64
C TRP A 37 -14.20 -1.19 8.76
N GLN A 38 -13.64 -1.14 7.56
CA GLN A 38 -13.87 -0.08 6.59
C GLN A 38 -15.37 0.06 6.27
N LYS A 39 -16.05 -1.06 6.07
CA LYS A 39 -17.49 -1.11 5.80
C LYS A 39 -18.29 -0.61 7.00
N ALA A 40 -17.93 -1.04 8.20
CA ALA A 40 -18.64 -0.66 9.42
C ALA A 40 -18.59 0.86 9.67
N TYR A 41 -17.52 1.53 9.22
CA TYR A 41 -17.34 2.97 9.38
C TYR A 41 -17.67 3.78 8.14
N ASN A 42 -18.33 3.17 7.13
CA ASN A 42 -18.76 3.83 5.88
C ASN A 42 -17.60 4.47 5.10
N LEU A 43 -16.48 3.76 5.01
CA LEU A 43 -15.27 4.25 4.34
C LEU A 43 -14.96 3.50 3.04
N LEU A 44 -15.92 2.75 2.49
CA LEU A 44 -15.72 1.95 1.27
C LEU A 44 -15.56 2.77 -0.01
N ASP A 45 -15.98 4.03 0.00
CA ASP A 45 -15.96 4.92 -1.15
C ASP A 45 -14.70 5.77 -1.26
N ARG A 46 -13.64 5.39 -0.55
CA ARG A 46 -12.39 6.16 -0.49
C ARG A 46 -11.20 5.35 -0.99
N PRO A 47 -10.15 6.02 -1.51
CA PRO A 47 -8.91 5.34 -1.83
C PRO A 47 -8.30 4.65 -0.62
N THR A 48 -7.72 3.48 -0.84
CA THR A 48 -7.04 2.72 0.20
C THR A 48 -5.56 2.56 -0.12
N TYR A 49 -4.78 2.29 0.91
CA TYR A 49 -3.33 2.22 0.82
C TYR A 49 -2.83 0.99 1.57
N GLY A 50 -1.86 0.31 0.97
CA GLY A 50 -1.09 -0.72 1.65
C GLY A 50 0.32 -0.20 1.88
N VAL A 51 0.74 -0.09 3.13
CA VAL A 51 2.00 0.56 3.50
C VAL A 51 2.93 -0.44 4.16
N ALA A 52 4.03 -0.77 3.48
CA ALA A 52 5.06 -1.63 4.03
C ALA A 52 5.98 -0.80 4.93
N LEU A 53 5.90 -1.02 6.24
CA LEU A 53 6.66 -0.25 7.22
C LEU A 53 8.08 -0.75 7.44
N ASP A 54 8.32 -2.02 7.13
CA ASP A 54 9.62 -2.65 7.30
C ASP A 54 10.06 -3.34 6.01
N ASN A 55 11.37 -3.42 5.80
CA ASN A 55 11.93 -4.16 4.69
C ASN A 55 11.94 -5.65 5.04
N PRO A 56 11.22 -6.52 4.29
CA PRO A 56 11.17 -7.94 4.59
C PRO A 56 12.52 -8.66 4.40
N ASP A 57 13.45 -8.06 3.64
CA ASP A 57 14.77 -8.65 3.42
C ASP A 57 15.70 -8.46 4.63
N THR A 58 15.42 -7.47 5.47
CA THR A 58 16.29 -7.10 6.61
C THR A 58 15.59 -7.23 7.97
N THR A 59 14.30 -7.51 7.98
CA THR A 59 13.49 -7.61 9.20
C THR A 59 13.04 -9.06 9.40
N PRO A 60 13.12 -9.62 10.63
CA PRO A 60 12.59 -10.97 10.88
C PRO A 60 11.10 -11.07 10.49
N PRO A 61 10.68 -12.17 9.84
CA PRO A 61 9.30 -12.28 9.35
C PRO A 61 8.21 -12.09 10.41
N SER A 62 8.48 -12.48 11.65
CA SER A 62 7.52 -12.30 12.75
C SER A 62 7.38 -10.84 13.19
N GLU A 63 8.27 -9.97 12.76
CA GLU A 63 8.32 -8.57 13.18
C GLU A 63 8.01 -7.58 12.06
N THR A 64 7.86 -8.04 10.82
CA THR A 64 7.51 -7.16 9.70
C THR A 64 6.10 -6.59 9.86
N ARG A 65 5.98 -5.28 9.62
CA ARG A 65 4.74 -4.54 9.81
C ARG A 65 4.21 -4.00 8.49
N TYR A 66 2.89 -4.05 8.34
CA TYR A 66 2.19 -3.57 7.17
C TYR A 66 0.87 -2.94 7.62
N ASP A 67 0.57 -1.75 7.12
CA ASP A 67 -0.70 -1.09 7.40
C ASP A 67 -1.62 -1.17 6.18
N ALA A 68 -2.85 -1.63 6.41
CA ALA A 68 -3.95 -1.43 5.49
C ALA A 68 -4.68 -0.17 5.96
N ALA A 69 -4.84 0.81 5.08
CA ALA A 69 -5.32 2.13 5.48
C ALA A 69 -6.26 2.74 4.46
N VAL A 70 -7.04 3.71 4.90
CA VAL A 70 -7.96 4.45 4.06
C VAL A 70 -7.69 5.95 4.21
N GLU A 71 -7.79 6.68 3.09
CA GLU A 71 -7.66 8.12 3.09
C GLU A 71 -8.82 8.77 3.83
N VAL A 72 -8.50 9.67 4.75
CA VAL A 72 -9.50 10.40 5.54
C VAL A 72 -9.23 11.89 5.52
N ALA A 73 -10.29 12.67 5.72
CA ALA A 73 -10.19 14.12 5.80
C ALA A 73 -9.40 14.55 7.03
N ALA A 74 -8.91 15.80 7.02
CA ALA A 74 -8.09 16.34 8.09
C ALA A 74 -8.80 16.37 9.45
N ASP A 75 -10.14 16.47 9.43
CA ASP A 75 -10.98 16.55 10.63
C ASP A 75 -11.65 15.21 10.99
N TYR A 76 -11.37 14.14 10.24
CA TYR A 76 -11.97 12.85 10.54
C TYR A 76 -11.48 12.32 11.89
N PRO A 77 -12.41 11.96 12.81
CA PRO A 77 -12.00 11.46 14.14
C PRO A 77 -11.57 10.00 14.05
N ILE A 78 -10.28 9.76 14.22
CA ILE A 78 -9.72 8.41 14.21
C ILE A 78 -9.74 7.85 15.63
N ALA A 79 -10.43 6.72 15.80
CA ALA A 79 -10.59 6.06 17.11
C ALA A 79 -10.06 4.64 17.04
N SER A 80 -9.59 4.14 18.19
CA SER A 80 -9.17 2.75 18.35
C SER A 80 -10.25 1.78 17.84
N PRO A 81 -9.90 0.69 17.13
CA PRO A 81 -8.56 0.13 16.94
C PRO A 81 -7.74 0.78 15.82
N ALA A 82 -8.32 1.75 15.07
CA ALA A 82 -7.60 2.41 13.99
C ALA A 82 -6.51 3.33 14.54
N ILE A 83 -5.42 3.44 13.78
CA ILE A 83 -4.31 4.33 14.08
C ILE A 83 -4.17 5.36 12.97
N GLU A 84 -3.72 6.53 13.35
CA GLU A 84 -3.43 7.60 12.39
C GLU A 84 -2.04 7.41 11.80
N SER A 85 -1.93 7.58 10.48
CA SER A 85 -0.66 7.64 9.78
C SER A 85 -0.76 8.61 8.61
N SER A 86 0.31 8.74 7.84
CA SER A 86 0.33 9.65 6.71
C SER A 86 1.30 9.19 5.64
N ILE A 87 1.02 9.60 4.41
CA ILE A 87 1.96 9.52 3.29
C ILE A 87 2.56 10.91 3.15
N PRO A 88 3.89 11.06 3.23
CA PRO A 88 4.52 12.37 3.05
C PRO A 88 4.35 12.90 1.63
N ALA A 89 4.18 14.20 1.50
CA ALA A 89 4.27 14.86 0.20
C ALA A 89 5.70 14.73 -0.32
N GLY A 90 5.85 14.55 -1.63
CA GLY A 90 7.19 14.47 -2.23
C GLY A 90 7.20 13.79 -3.58
N ARG A 91 8.41 13.45 -4.03
CA ARG A 91 8.62 12.79 -5.31
C ARG A 91 8.55 11.28 -5.15
N TYR A 92 7.82 10.67 -6.07
CA TYR A 92 7.63 9.23 -6.08
C TYR A 92 7.78 8.69 -7.50
N ALA A 93 8.38 7.51 -7.61
CA ALA A 93 8.24 6.70 -8.80
C ALA A 93 6.91 5.95 -8.67
N VAL A 94 6.04 6.13 -9.65
CA VAL A 94 4.69 5.56 -9.64
C VAL A 94 4.54 4.63 -10.84
N ALA A 95 4.27 3.36 -10.59
CA ALA A 95 4.07 2.36 -11.62
C ALA A 95 2.70 1.72 -11.49
N ALA A 96 1.98 1.64 -12.60
CA ALA A 96 0.68 0.96 -12.63
C ALA A 96 0.89 -0.56 -12.58
N PHE A 97 0.17 -1.22 -11.70
CA PHE A 97 0.14 -2.67 -11.58
C PHE A 97 -1.26 -3.19 -11.90
N GLU A 98 -1.32 -4.27 -12.66
CA GLU A 98 -2.54 -5.03 -12.88
C GLU A 98 -2.19 -6.51 -12.81
N GLY A 99 -2.83 -7.25 -11.92
CA GLY A 99 -2.56 -8.67 -11.72
C GLY A 99 -3.15 -9.18 -10.43
N THR A 100 -2.67 -10.35 -10.00
CA THR A 100 -3.10 -10.99 -8.76
C THR A 100 -2.16 -10.64 -7.60
N ALA A 101 -2.61 -10.95 -6.37
CA ALA A 101 -1.78 -10.74 -5.18
C ALA A 101 -0.46 -11.53 -5.25
N GLN A 102 -0.48 -12.71 -5.87
CA GLN A 102 0.71 -13.55 -6.02
C GLN A 102 1.76 -12.93 -6.96
N GLN A 103 1.34 -12.04 -7.88
CA GLN A 103 2.21 -11.37 -8.83
C GLN A 103 2.81 -10.08 -8.27
N MET A 104 2.28 -9.58 -7.17
CA MET A 104 2.70 -8.31 -6.58
C MET A 104 4.18 -8.27 -6.15
N PRO A 105 4.72 -9.29 -5.46
CA PRO A 105 6.13 -9.28 -5.06
C PRO A 105 7.10 -9.16 -6.24
N ALA A 106 6.81 -9.86 -7.35
CA ALA A 106 7.62 -9.78 -8.56
C ALA A 106 7.57 -8.39 -9.18
N ALA A 107 6.39 -7.74 -9.17
CA ALA A 107 6.24 -6.37 -9.68
C ALA A 107 7.05 -5.37 -8.87
N TRP A 108 7.04 -5.47 -7.55
CA TRP A 108 7.87 -4.64 -6.68
C TRP A 108 9.36 -4.81 -6.98
N GLY A 109 9.82 -6.05 -7.12
CA GLY A 109 11.21 -6.35 -7.44
C GLY A 109 11.62 -5.79 -8.79
N GLU A 110 10.75 -5.89 -9.79
CA GLU A 110 11.00 -5.34 -11.12
C GLU A 110 11.12 -3.82 -11.10
N LEU A 111 10.22 -3.15 -10.40
CA LEU A 111 10.25 -1.69 -10.27
C LEU A 111 11.53 -1.22 -9.57
N MET A 112 11.91 -1.87 -8.48
CA MET A 112 13.14 -1.54 -7.76
C MET A 112 14.38 -1.72 -8.65
N LYS A 113 14.41 -2.78 -9.44
CA LYS A 113 15.50 -3.04 -10.39
C LYS A 113 15.56 -1.98 -11.46
N GLU A 114 14.42 -1.55 -12.00
CA GLU A 114 14.36 -0.49 -13.02
C GLU A 114 14.91 0.84 -12.47
N LEU A 115 14.52 1.20 -11.25
CA LEU A 115 15.03 2.42 -10.60
C LEU A 115 16.54 2.34 -10.39
N HIS A 116 17.02 1.21 -9.90
CA HIS A 116 18.45 0.99 -9.68
C HIS A 116 19.24 1.12 -11.00
N SER A 117 18.74 0.50 -12.07
CA SER A 117 19.36 0.58 -13.41
C SER A 117 19.37 2.00 -13.98
N ALA A 118 18.39 2.82 -13.60
CA ALA A 118 18.32 4.22 -14.02
C ALA A 118 19.15 5.16 -13.12
N GLY A 119 19.80 4.64 -12.08
CA GLY A 119 20.56 5.43 -11.14
C GLY A 119 19.70 6.25 -10.19
N ILE A 120 18.43 5.88 -10.01
CA ILE A 120 17.50 6.57 -9.14
C ILE A 120 17.49 5.90 -7.75
N ALA A 121 17.79 6.68 -6.72
CA ALA A 121 17.81 6.17 -5.35
C ALA A 121 16.39 6.15 -4.77
N ALA A 122 15.98 4.97 -4.30
CA ALA A 122 14.74 4.81 -3.53
C ALA A 122 15.01 5.20 -2.07
N GLU A 123 14.11 5.98 -1.48
CA GLU A 123 14.32 6.51 -0.14
C GLU A 123 13.00 6.61 0.61
N GLY A 124 12.88 5.89 1.73
CA GLY A 124 11.70 5.94 2.59
C GLY A 124 10.73 4.80 2.38
N ILE A 125 9.51 5.00 2.83
CA ILE A 125 8.49 3.97 2.89
C ILE A 125 7.73 3.88 1.57
N CYS A 126 7.68 2.66 1.01
CA CYS A 126 6.93 2.35 -0.20
C CYS A 126 5.49 2.01 0.15
N PHE A 127 4.59 2.26 -0.80
CA PHE A 127 3.19 1.92 -0.60
C PHE A 127 2.50 1.56 -1.92
N GLU A 128 1.43 0.80 -1.81
CA GLU A 128 0.48 0.59 -2.91
C GLU A 128 -0.76 1.45 -2.66
N ARG A 129 -1.30 2.01 -3.74
CA ARG A 129 -2.52 2.83 -3.69
C ARG A 129 -3.60 2.17 -4.53
N TYR A 130 -4.78 2.02 -3.96
CA TYR A 130 -5.94 1.43 -4.60
C TYR A 130 -7.03 2.49 -4.75
N SER A 131 -7.66 2.57 -5.92
CA SER A 131 -8.83 3.43 -6.10
C SER A 131 -10.03 2.83 -5.36
N ALA A 132 -11.04 3.65 -5.09
CA ALA A 132 -12.23 3.23 -4.36
C ALA A 132 -12.97 2.05 -5.02
N ASP A 133 -12.87 1.95 -6.36
CA ASP A 133 -13.48 0.88 -7.16
C ASP A 133 -12.50 -0.24 -7.52
N GLY A 134 -11.32 -0.26 -6.92
CA GLY A 134 -10.25 -1.21 -7.20
C GLY A 134 -10.39 -2.58 -6.57
N VAL A 135 -11.61 -3.05 -6.40
CA VAL A 135 -11.90 -4.37 -5.79
C VAL A 135 -11.42 -5.48 -6.72
N PRO A 136 -10.73 -6.51 -6.20
CA PRO A 136 -10.31 -7.64 -7.02
C PRO A 136 -11.49 -8.33 -7.70
N ASP A 137 -11.28 -8.76 -8.95
CA ASP A 137 -12.27 -9.55 -9.66
C ASP A 137 -12.52 -10.86 -8.90
N PRO A 138 -13.77 -11.20 -8.55
CA PRO A 138 -14.06 -12.37 -7.74
C PRO A 138 -13.75 -13.70 -8.44
N THR A 139 -13.63 -13.70 -9.77
CA THR A 139 -13.34 -14.89 -10.56
C THR A 139 -11.84 -15.07 -10.78
N THR A 140 -11.13 -13.99 -11.16
CA THR A 140 -9.71 -14.06 -11.53
C THR A 140 -8.77 -13.60 -10.44
N GLY A 141 -9.25 -12.83 -9.46
CA GLY A 141 -8.42 -12.20 -8.43
C GLY A 141 -7.59 -11.02 -8.95
N ILE A 142 -7.79 -10.60 -10.19
CA ILE A 142 -7.05 -9.50 -10.80
C ILE A 142 -7.54 -8.16 -10.24
N PHE A 143 -6.61 -7.29 -9.88
CA PHE A 143 -6.89 -5.95 -9.43
C PHE A 143 -5.86 -4.97 -9.97
N LYS A 144 -6.11 -3.68 -9.81
CA LYS A 144 -5.22 -2.61 -10.22
C LYS A 144 -4.74 -1.83 -9.00
N ALA A 145 -3.48 -1.45 -9.02
CA ALA A 145 -2.88 -0.63 -7.98
C ALA A 145 -1.80 0.25 -8.57
N ASP A 146 -1.48 1.34 -7.89
CA ASP A 146 -0.27 2.11 -8.15
C ASP A 146 0.78 1.69 -7.14
N LEU A 147 1.95 1.28 -7.62
CA LEU A 147 3.12 1.01 -6.77
C LEU A 147 3.92 2.30 -6.66
N CYS A 148 4.13 2.79 -5.45
CA CYS A 148 4.77 4.08 -5.21
C CYS A 148 6.02 3.91 -4.37
N ILE A 149 7.15 4.39 -4.90
CA ILE A 149 8.46 4.35 -4.22
C ILE A 149 8.97 5.78 -4.09
N PRO A 150 9.23 6.27 -2.86
CA PRO A 150 9.80 7.60 -2.71
C PRO A 150 11.21 7.66 -3.27
N VAL A 151 11.51 8.72 -4.00
CA VAL A 151 12.79 8.91 -4.70
C VAL A 151 13.34 10.31 -4.40
N THR A 152 14.66 10.44 -4.55
CA THR A 152 15.33 11.72 -4.35
C THR A 152 15.34 12.60 -5.59
#